data_856e4ea003f1db134311c9281ed8e531
#
_entry.id   856e4ea003f1db134311c9281ed8e531
#
_cell.length_a   1.000
_cell.length_b   1.000
_cell.length_c   1.000
_cell.angle_alpha   90.00
_cell.angle_beta   90.00
_cell.angle_gamma   90.00
#
_symmetry.space_group_name_H-M   'P 1'
#
loop_
_entity.id
_entity.type
_entity.pdbx_description
1 polymer ?
#
loop_
_entity_poly.entity_id
_entity_poly.type
_entity_poly.pdbx_seq_one_letter_code
_entity_poly.pdbx_strand_id
1 'polypeptide(L)'
;YTQVETAACAAAQNVEPVRGTVHRGECALNVYRRVHTPDGIAMWPNYDMPADHHLTVVRLERADGTVKGVLLHYPCHANLANGNAVHPDYPGAALRMLDETFPGSVGVFLQGCTADLRPNSVLGERFVPQSYEGVQNFARQFTAHCEALLQSEGAALGEKVFITRTTRQLPLDQTGLEQSMEEAKSGDEAHRQWVAAITRKQCWDHETLEISRLDLGGLTMFFFNAEVAQKYAAIAREQVP
;
A
#
# COMPACT_ATOMS: atom_id res chain seq x y z
N TYR A 1 3.81 16.76 12.89
CA TYR A 1 3.85 17.69 11.74
C TYR A 1 5.28 18.20 11.47
N THR A 2 6.06 18.64 12.47
CA THR A 2 7.40 19.21 12.28
C THR A 2 8.39 18.28 11.55
N GLN A 3 8.36 16.98 11.82
CA GLN A 3 9.25 16.02 11.14
C GLN A 3 8.92 15.87 9.66
N VAL A 4 7.62 15.85 9.29
CA VAL A 4 7.17 15.78 7.89
C VAL A 4 7.56 17.04 7.14
N GLU A 5 7.36 18.21 7.76
CA GLU A 5 7.76 19.51 7.20
C GLU A 5 9.28 19.58 7.00
N THR A 6 10.06 19.17 8.01
CA THR A 6 11.52 19.12 7.91
C THR A 6 11.98 18.21 6.77
N ALA A 7 11.38 17.03 6.64
CA ALA A 7 11.70 16.08 5.57
C ALA A 7 11.35 16.65 4.18
N ALA A 8 10.20 17.30 4.05
CA ALA A 8 9.78 17.95 2.80
C ALA A 8 10.71 19.09 2.39
N CYS A 9 11.10 19.94 3.36
CA CYS A 9 12.06 21.02 3.12
C CYS A 9 13.45 20.48 2.72
N ALA A 10 13.91 19.43 3.40
CA ALA A 10 15.20 18.79 3.07
C ALA A 10 15.16 18.16 1.66
N ALA A 11 14.06 17.52 1.30
CA ALA A 11 13.87 16.97 -0.05
C ALA A 11 13.89 18.07 -1.12
N ALA A 12 13.19 19.19 -0.88
CA ALA A 12 13.16 20.33 -1.79
C ALA A 12 14.54 20.99 -1.98
N GLN A 13 15.43 20.91 -0.99
CA GLN A 13 16.80 21.41 -1.07
C GLN A 13 17.77 20.41 -1.73
N ASN A 14 17.38 19.15 -1.87
CA ASN A 14 18.20 18.07 -2.41
C ASN A 14 17.69 17.60 -3.80
N VAL A 15 17.22 18.53 -4.60
CA VAL A 15 16.73 18.25 -5.96
C VAL A 15 17.93 18.18 -6.92
N GLU A 16 17.96 17.13 -7.73
CA GLU A 16 18.97 16.92 -8.75
C GLU A 16 18.39 16.21 -9.99
N PRO A 17 18.95 16.37 -11.18
CA PRO A 17 18.52 15.62 -12.34
C PRO A 17 18.74 14.11 -12.16
N VAL A 18 17.73 13.32 -12.52
CA VAL A 18 17.81 11.85 -12.52
C VAL A 18 17.19 11.30 -13.79
N ARG A 19 17.59 10.09 -14.17
CA ARG A 19 16.89 9.27 -15.16
C ARG A 19 16.01 8.29 -14.40
N GLY A 20 14.74 8.17 -14.81
CA GLY A 20 13.81 7.21 -14.25
C GLY A 20 13.61 6.02 -15.18
N THR A 21 13.56 4.84 -14.63
CA THR A 21 13.10 3.63 -15.32
C THR A 21 12.01 2.95 -14.49
N VAL A 22 10.97 2.46 -15.15
CA VAL A 22 9.91 1.70 -14.53
C VAL A 22 9.97 0.24 -14.96
N HIS A 23 9.98 -0.66 -13.99
CA HIS A 23 9.99 -2.10 -14.17
C HIS A 23 8.67 -2.66 -13.65
N ARG A 24 8.01 -3.53 -14.40
CA ARG A 24 6.72 -4.13 -14.02
C ARG A 24 6.82 -5.63 -14.10
N GLY A 25 6.21 -6.31 -13.14
CA GLY A 25 6.13 -7.77 -13.08
C GLY A 25 5.16 -8.22 -12.02
N GLU A 26 5.31 -9.45 -11.56
CA GLU A 26 4.42 -10.07 -10.60
C GLU A 26 5.17 -10.56 -9.37
N CYS A 27 4.48 -10.52 -8.22
CA CYS A 27 4.95 -11.04 -6.94
C CYS A 27 3.77 -11.71 -6.23
N ALA A 28 3.73 -13.05 -6.22
CA ALA A 28 2.62 -13.83 -5.66
C ALA A 28 2.76 -14.06 -4.13
N LEU A 29 3.20 -13.05 -3.39
CA LEU A 29 3.34 -13.13 -1.93
C LEU A 29 2.10 -12.62 -1.18
N ASN A 30 1.07 -12.16 -1.87
CA ASN A 30 -0.23 -11.78 -1.31
C ASN A 30 -1.33 -12.77 -1.70
N VAL A 31 -2.46 -12.68 -1.02
CA VAL A 31 -3.64 -13.49 -1.27
C VAL A 31 -4.90 -12.69 -0.96
N TYR A 32 -6.00 -13.01 -1.65
CA TYR A 32 -7.32 -12.46 -1.36
C TYR A 32 -7.79 -12.92 0.04
N ARG A 33 -8.34 -12.00 0.85
CA ARG A 33 -8.55 -12.24 2.28
C ARG A 33 -10.01 -12.35 2.72
N ARG A 34 -10.96 -12.54 1.81
CA ARG A 34 -12.38 -12.59 2.13
C ARG A 34 -13.04 -13.86 1.61
N VAL A 35 -13.71 -14.57 2.51
CA VAL A 35 -14.53 -15.75 2.19
C VAL A 35 -15.96 -15.48 2.64
N HIS A 36 -16.93 -15.71 1.76
CA HIS A 36 -18.34 -15.66 2.13
C HIS A 36 -18.69 -16.92 2.90
N THR A 37 -19.27 -16.75 4.09
CA THR A 37 -19.76 -17.81 4.96
C THR A 37 -21.24 -17.58 5.26
N PRO A 38 -21.96 -18.57 5.79
CA PRO A 38 -23.36 -18.38 6.23
C PRO A 38 -23.52 -17.24 7.25
N ASP A 39 -22.49 -16.97 8.05
CA ASP A 39 -22.48 -15.95 9.11
C ASP A 39 -21.94 -14.59 8.61
N GLY A 40 -21.69 -14.44 7.31
CA GLY A 40 -21.15 -13.21 6.71
C GLY A 40 -19.79 -13.38 6.06
N ILE A 41 -18.99 -12.31 6.02
CA ILE A 41 -17.67 -12.32 5.40
C ILE A 41 -16.60 -12.58 6.45
N ALA A 42 -15.90 -13.72 6.31
CA ALA A 42 -14.76 -14.08 7.15
C ALA A 42 -13.44 -13.59 6.53
N MET A 43 -12.49 -13.19 7.37
CA MET A 43 -11.12 -12.84 6.95
C MET A 43 -10.26 -14.11 6.91
N TRP A 44 -10.38 -14.87 5.84
CA TRP A 44 -9.65 -16.10 5.59
C TRP A 44 -8.95 -16.04 4.23
N PRO A 45 -7.87 -16.81 4.02
CA PRO A 45 -7.26 -16.91 2.70
C PRO A 45 -8.25 -17.52 1.71
N ASN A 46 -8.38 -16.89 0.57
CA ASN A 46 -9.27 -17.34 -0.49
C ASN A 46 -8.49 -17.44 -1.80
N TYR A 47 -8.10 -18.66 -2.13
CA TYR A 47 -7.33 -18.97 -3.34
C TYR A 47 -8.19 -19.16 -4.59
N ASP A 48 -9.52 -19.22 -4.44
CA ASP A 48 -10.48 -19.31 -5.55
C ASP A 48 -10.72 -17.93 -6.20
N MET A 49 -10.35 -16.86 -5.48
CA MET A 49 -10.43 -15.49 -5.98
C MET A 49 -9.06 -15.01 -6.45
N PRO A 50 -9.00 -14.32 -7.60
CA PRO A 50 -7.74 -13.75 -8.07
C PRO A 50 -7.23 -12.70 -7.09
N ALA A 51 -5.91 -12.67 -6.88
CA ALA A 51 -5.22 -11.62 -6.17
C ALA A 51 -4.42 -10.76 -7.16
N ASP A 52 -4.37 -9.45 -6.92
CA ASP A 52 -3.54 -8.55 -7.69
C ASP A 52 -2.07 -8.73 -7.29
N HIS A 53 -1.29 -9.36 -8.13
CA HIS A 53 0.14 -9.64 -7.90
C HIS A 53 1.06 -8.63 -8.57
N HIS A 54 0.54 -7.54 -9.16
CA HIS A 54 1.37 -6.57 -9.85
C HIS A 54 2.37 -5.92 -8.92
N LEU A 55 3.64 -6.05 -9.27
CA LEU A 55 4.75 -5.36 -8.64
C LEU A 55 5.32 -4.35 -9.61
N THR A 56 5.41 -3.09 -9.18
CA THR A 56 6.07 -2.03 -9.93
C THR A 56 7.26 -1.52 -9.13
N VAL A 57 8.42 -1.44 -9.78
CA VAL A 57 9.64 -0.87 -9.22
C VAL A 57 10.10 0.28 -10.11
N VAL A 58 10.30 1.46 -9.53
CA VAL A 58 10.86 2.60 -10.23
C VAL A 58 12.26 2.84 -9.70
N ARG A 59 13.25 2.89 -10.58
CA ARG A 59 14.63 3.27 -10.28
C ARG A 59 14.92 4.68 -10.78
N LEU A 60 15.39 5.53 -9.89
CA LEU A 60 15.85 6.88 -10.18
C LEU A 60 17.39 6.91 -10.09
N GLU A 61 18.05 7.19 -11.19
CA GLU A 61 19.50 7.08 -11.35
C GLU A 61 20.12 8.43 -11.69
N ARG A 62 21.23 8.76 -11.02
CA ARG A 62 22.04 9.95 -11.31
C ARG A 62 22.82 9.79 -12.60
N ALA A 63 23.37 10.90 -13.08
CA ALA A 63 24.19 10.90 -14.30
C ALA A 63 25.47 10.05 -14.20
N ASP A 64 25.98 9.84 -12.98
CA ASP A 64 27.14 8.99 -12.70
C ASP A 64 26.80 7.49 -12.58
N GLY A 65 25.53 7.12 -12.75
CA GLY A 65 25.05 5.75 -12.65
C GLY A 65 24.69 5.31 -11.22
N THR A 66 24.87 6.15 -10.22
CA THR A 66 24.46 5.83 -8.85
C THR A 66 22.94 5.97 -8.67
N VAL A 67 22.34 5.11 -7.85
CA VAL A 67 20.89 5.15 -7.59
C VAL A 67 20.57 6.25 -6.58
N LYS A 68 19.71 7.19 -6.96
CA LYS A 68 19.17 8.24 -6.07
C LYS A 68 18.01 7.73 -5.24
N GLY A 69 17.16 6.89 -5.83
CA GLY A 69 16.01 6.36 -5.13
C GLY A 69 15.36 5.19 -5.84
N VAL A 70 14.62 4.42 -5.05
CA VAL A 70 13.81 3.28 -5.52
C VAL A 70 12.41 3.41 -4.97
N LEU A 71 11.39 3.39 -5.84
CA LEU A 71 9.99 3.34 -5.43
C LEU A 71 9.48 1.92 -5.67
N LEU A 72 8.87 1.33 -4.65
CA LEU A 72 8.21 0.04 -4.70
C LEU A 72 6.71 0.25 -4.60
N HIS A 73 5.93 -0.30 -5.51
CA HIS A 73 4.48 -0.34 -5.40
C HIS A 73 4.01 -1.79 -5.44
N TYR A 74 3.29 -2.20 -4.38
CA TYR A 74 2.78 -3.55 -4.26
C TYR A 74 1.45 -3.58 -3.47
N PRO A 75 0.40 -4.28 -3.97
CA PRO A 75 -0.90 -4.34 -3.32
C PRO A 75 -0.95 -5.43 -2.24
N CYS A 76 -0.27 -5.20 -1.13
CA CYS A 76 -0.23 -6.15 -0.02
C CYS A 76 -0.14 -5.39 1.32
N HIS A 77 -1.03 -5.69 2.25
CA HIS A 77 -1.02 -5.08 3.58
C HIS A 77 0.29 -5.34 4.33
N ALA A 78 0.79 -4.32 5.04
CA ALA A 78 1.90 -4.41 5.97
C ALA A 78 1.39 -4.87 7.35
N ASN A 79 0.98 -6.14 7.47
CA ASN A 79 0.36 -6.70 8.67
C ASN A 79 0.81 -8.13 8.99
N LEU A 80 2.09 -8.42 8.74
CA LEU A 80 2.73 -9.68 9.11
C LEU A 80 3.17 -9.73 10.57
N ALA A 81 3.69 -8.61 11.08
CA ALA A 81 4.31 -8.56 12.39
C ALA A 81 3.34 -8.95 13.52
N ASN A 82 3.86 -9.71 14.49
CA ASN A 82 3.18 -10.03 15.73
C ASN A 82 3.82 -9.24 16.88
N GLY A 83 3.01 -8.79 17.81
CA GLY A 83 3.47 -8.15 19.04
C GLY A 83 2.99 -6.70 19.19
N ASN A 84 3.21 -6.16 20.37
CA ASN A 84 2.79 -4.81 20.76
C ASN A 84 3.98 -3.82 20.62
N ALA A 85 4.49 -3.67 19.40
CA ALA A 85 5.58 -2.76 19.10
C ALA A 85 5.32 -2.02 17.80
N VAL A 86 5.80 -0.78 17.68
CA VAL A 86 5.84 -0.05 16.42
C VAL A 86 6.85 -0.74 15.50
N HIS A 87 6.39 -1.23 14.36
CA HIS A 87 7.19 -2.00 13.44
C HIS A 87 6.89 -1.59 11.98
N PRO A 88 7.91 -1.42 11.12
CA PRO A 88 7.71 -1.03 9.72
C PRO A 88 7.28 -2.20 8.84
N ASP A 89 7.04 -3.39 9.41
CA ASP A 89 6.66 -4.64 8.75
C ASP A 89 7.61 -5.03 7.60
N TYR A 90 7.17 -5.89 6.67
CA TYR A 90 7.99 -6.32 5.55
C TYR A 90 8.43 -5.18 4.61
N PRO A 91 7.62 -4.12 4.37
CA PRO A 91 8.08 -3.03 3.52
C PRO A 91 9.33 -2.35 4.04
N GLY A 92 9.34 -1.99 5.33
CA GLY A 92 10.51 -1.34 5.91
C GLY A 92 11.72 -2.26 6.03
N ALA A 93 11.51 -3.57 6.21
CA ALA A 93 12.60 -4.54 6.17
C ALA A 93 13.19 -4.66 4.74
N ALA A 94 12.33 -4.70 3.71
CA ALA A 94 12.75 -4.74 2.32
C ALA A 94 13.50 -3.47 1.90
N LEU A 95 13.01 -2.30 2.31
CA LEU A 95 13.70 -1.02 2.03
C LEU A 95 15.11 -0.99 2.61
N ARG A 96 15.32 -1.50 3.85
CA ARG A 96 16.67 -1.61 4.43
C ARG A 96 17.59 -2.53 3.63
N MET A 97 17.07 -3.64 3.11
CA MET A 97 17.86 -4.55 2.25
C MET A 97 18.25 -3.87 0.93
N LEU A 98 17.34 -3.08 0.36
CA LEU A 98 17.65 -2.28 -0.84
C LEU A 98 18.64 -1.14 -0.57
N ASP A 99 18.63 -0.54 0.62
CA ASP A 99 19.64 0.44 1.04
C ASP A 99 21.05 -0.18 1.09
N GLU A 100 21.16 -1.47 1.45
CA GLU A 100 22.42 -2.23 1.38
C GLU A 100 22.87 -2.48 -0.07
N THR A 101 21.91 -2.77 -0.96
CA THR A 101 22.18 -2.97 -2.40
C THR A 101 22.52 -1.66 -3.11
N PHE A 102 21.87 -0.56 -2.73
CA PHE A 102 22.05 0.79 -3.31
C PHE A 102 22.42 1.83 -2.24
N PRO A 103 23.65 1.81 -1.73
CA PRO A 103 24.07 2.70 -0.64
C PRO A 103 23.87 4.19 -1.00
N GLY A 104 23.24 4.93 -0.10
CA GLY A 104 22.96 6.35 -0.27
C GLY A 104 21.73 6.67 -1.14
N SER A 105 20.96 5.65 -1.53
CA SER A 105 19.65 5.83 -2.12
C SER A 105 18.56 6.07 -1.07
N VAL A 106 17.39 6.48 -1.52
CA VAL A 106 16.17 6.58 -0.68
C VAL A 106 15.14 5.61 -1.20
N GLY A 107 14.77 4.62 -0.38
CA GLY A 107 13.70 3.68 -0.67
C GLY A 107 12.34 4.22 -0.23
N VAL A 108 11.31 4.09 -1.08
CA VAL A 108 9.92 4.44 -0.78
C VAL A 108 9.01 3.26 -1.12
N PHE A 109 8.16 2.85 -0.19
CA PHE A 109 7.11 1.87 -0.45
C PHE A 109 5.76 2.59 -0.60
N LEU A 110 5.09 2.30 -1.71
CA LEU A 110 3.75 2.77 -2.03
C LEU A 110 2.80 1.57 -1.94
N GLN A 111 1.90 1.62 -0.98
CA GLN A 111 0.90 0.58 -0.81
C GLN A 111 -0.14 0.68 -1.92
N GLY A 112 -0.39 -0.43 -2.63
CA GLY A 112 -1.42 -0.51 -3.64
C GLY A 112 -2.83 -0.66 -3.04
N CYS A 113 -3.79 -1.06 -3.86
CA CYS A 113 -5.18 -1.30 -3.44
C CYS A 113 -5.26 -2.61 -2.65
N THR A 114 -5.31 -2.52 -1.32
CA THR A 114 -5.12 -3.66 -0.40
C THR A 114 -6.33 -4.00 0.46
N ALA A 115 -7.47 -3.31 0.32
CA ALA A 115 -8.63 -3.52 1.20
C ALA A 115 -9.10 -4.99 1.28
N ASP A 116 -8.78 -5.79 0.30
CA ASP A 116 -9.13 -7.21 0.20
C ASP A 116 -7.92 -8.15 0.00
N LEU A 117 -6.69 -7.62 0.14
CA LEU A 117 -5.43 -8.37 0.00
C LEU A 117 -4.59 -8.31 1.27
N ARG A 118 -3.84 -9.36 1.56
CA ARG A 118 -2.83 -9.37 2.62
C ARG A 118 -1.72 -10.40 2.33
N PRO A 119 -0.61 -10.39 3.10
CA PRO A 119 0.44 -11.37 2.95
C PRO A 119 -0.10 -12.81 3.01
N ASN A 120 0.39 -13.66 2.14
CA ASN A 120 0.09 -15.09 2.15
C ASN A 120 0.87 -15.81 3.27
N SER A 121 0.55 -15.43 4.51
CA SER A 121 1.08 -16.00 5.74
C SER A 121 -0.01 -16.86 6.39
N VAL A 122 -0.03 -18.13 6.00
CA VAL A 122 -1.14 -19.05 6.30
C VAL A 122 -0.63 -20.31 6.98
N LEU A 123 -1.33 -20.77 8.00
CA LEU A 123 -1.17 -22.08 8.62
C LEU A 123 -2.53 -22.78 8.66
N GLY A 124 -2.63 -23.93 7.99
CA GLY A 124 -3.92 -24.57 7.73
C GLY A 124 -4.80 -23.63 6.87
N GLU A 125 -5.96 -23.26 7.39
CA GLU A 125 -6.92 -22.39 6.69
C GLU A 125 -6.98 -20.96 7.27
N ARG A 126 -6.00 -20.58 8.09
CA ARG A 126 -6.02 -19.31 8.81
C ARG A 126 -4.77 -18.49 8.54
N PHE A 127 -4.96 -17.18 8.51
CA PHE A 127 -3.83 -16.27 8.56
C PHE A 127 -3.16 -16.33 9.93
N VAL A 128 -1.83 -16.34 9.92
CA VAL A 128 -1.02 -16.32 11.13
C VAL A 128 -0.07 -15.13 11.13
N PRO A 129 0.01 -14.40 12.24
CA PRO A 129 1.02 -13.36 12.38
C PRO A 129 2.41 -14.00 12.46
N GLN A 130 3.43 -13.25 12.05
CA GLN A 130 4.81 -13.72 11.99
C GLN A 130 5.65 -13.12 13.11
N SER A 131 6.64 -13.88 13.58
CA SER A 131 7.73 -13.36 14.40
C SER A 131 8.57 -12.35 13.60
N TYR A 132 9.46 -11.63 14.28
CA TYR A 132 10.41 -10.75 13.60
C TYR A 132 11.20 -11.47 12.48
N GLU A 133 11.66 -12.69 12.75
CA GLU A 133 12.37 -13.51 11.75
C GLU A 133 11.47 -13.87 10.56
N GLY A 134 10.21 -14.20 10.80
CA GLY A 134 9.23 -14.47 9.75
C GLY A 134 8.98 -13.25 8.86
N VAL A 135 8.90 -12.05 9.45
CA VAL A 135 8.81 -10.79 8.71
C VAL A 135 10.07 -10.56 7.85
N GLN A 136 11.28 -10.82 8.41
CA GLN A 136 12.53 -10.70 7.65
C GLN A 136 12.60 -11.72 6.50
N ASN A 137 12.09 -12.94 6.70
CA ASN A 137 12.03 -13.96 5.65
C ASN A 137 11.10 -13.55 4.51
N PHE A 138 9.94 -13.02 4.82
CA PHE A 138 9.02 -12.48 3.82
C PHE A 138 9.64 -11.29 3.08
N ALA A 139 10.26 -10.38 3.82
CA ALA A 139 10.94 -9.22 3.23
C ALA A 139 12.06 -9.63 2.27
N ARG A 140 12.87 -10.66 2.61
CA ARG A 140 13.90 -11.20 1.69
C ARG A 140 13.29 -11.73 0.40
N GLN A 141 12.19 -12.47 0.46
CA GLN A 141 11.49 -12.95 -0.73
C GLN A 141 10.97 -11.79 -1.57
N PHE A 142 10.33 -10.81 -0.93
CA PHE A 142 9.83 -9.62 -1.62
C PHE A 142 10.96 -8.81 -2.27
N THR A 143 12.07 -8.57 -1.55
CA THR A 143 13.25 -7.87 -2.08
C THR A 143 13.85 -8.61 -3.27
N ALA A 144 13.93 -9.94 -3.21
CA ALA A 144 14.42 -10.75 -4.35
C ALA A 144 13.57 -10.57 -5.61
N HIS A 145 12.23 -10.44 -5.48
CA HIS A 145 11.38 -10.09 -6.62
C HIS A 145 11.67 -8.67 -7.15
N CYS A 146 11.88 -7.69 -6.26
CA CYS A 146 12.23 -6.34 -6.65
C CYS A 146 13.58 -6.28 -7.40
N GLU A 147 14.59 -6.96 -6.88
CA GLU A 147 15.93 -7.03 -7.48
C GLU A 147 15.91 -7.74 -8.84
N ALA A 148 15.16 -8.84 -8.95
CA ALA A 148 14.98 -9.53 -10.23
C ALA A 148 14.33 -8.62 -11.29
N LEU A 149 13.35 -7.80 -10.91
CA LEU A 149 12.75 -6.82 -11.80
C LEU A 149 13.76 -5.74 -12.22
N LEU A 150 14.58 -5.26 -11.30
CA LEU A 150 15.60 -4.25 -11.58
C LEU A 150 16.69 -4.75 -12.55
N GLN A 151 16.85 -6.07 -12.71
CA GLN A 151 17.74 -6.68 -13.72
C GLN A 151 17.05 -6.88 -15.08
N SER A 152 15.72 -6.74 -15.13
CA SER A 152 14.97 -6.85 -16.39
C SER A 152 15.01 -5.52 -17.17
N GLU A 153 14.59 -5.57 -18.43
CA GLU A 153 14.41 -4.35 -19.22
C GLU A 153 13.32 -3.48 -18.60
N GLY A 154 13.67 -2.21 -18.30
CA GLY A 154 12.75 -1.20 -17.78
C GLY A 154 12.36 -0.19 -18.85
N ALA A 155 11.14 0.32 -18.78
CA ALA A 155 10.70 1.43 -19.64
C ALA A 155 11.21 2.76 -19.09
N ALA A 156 11.86 3.56 -19.94
CA ALA A 156 12.32 4.88 -19.54
C ALA A 156 11.15 5.82 -19.24
N LEU A 157 11.27 6.58 -18.16
CA LEU A 157 10.34 7.66 -17.84
C LEU A 157 10.69 8.92 -18.64
N GLY A 158 9.68 9.58 -19.20
CA GLY A 158 9.86 10.87 -19.85
C GLY A 158 9.96 12.03 -18.84
N GLU A 159 10.17 13.23 -19.35
CA GLU A 159 10.41 14.42 -18.52
C GLU A 159 9.12 15.12 -18.06
N LYS A 160 7.97 14.77 -18.64
CA LYS A 160 6.71 15.46 -18.34
C LYS A 160 6.14 14.96 -17.02
N VAL A 161 5.88 15.88 -16.11
CA VAL A 161 5.19 15.64 -14.85
C VAL A 161 3.88 16.40 -14.84
N PHE A 162 2.82 15.72 -14.46
CA PHE A 162 1.48 16.29 -14.40
C PHE A 162 0.74 15.78 -13.16
N ILE A 163 0.15 16.70 -12.41
CA ILE A 163 -0.62 16.39 -11.20
C ILE A 163 -2.02 16.98 -11.33
N THR A 164 -3.03 16.16 -11.05
CA THR A 164 -4.41 16.62 -10.85
C THR A 164 -4.97 16.06 -9.56
N ARG A 165 -5.95 16.79 -9.01
CA ARG A 165 -6.71 16.35 -7.84
C ARG A 165 -8.19 16.52 -8.12
N THR A 166 -8.96 15.52 -7.76
CA THR A 166 -10.41 15.50 -7.89
C THR A 166 -11.02 15.07 -6.55
N THR A 167 -12.13 15.68 -6.18
CA THR A 167 -12.91 15.30 -5.01
C THR A 167 -14.29 14.78 -5.43
N ARG A 168 -14.80 13.80 -4.72
CA ARG A 168 -16.18 13.29 -4.88
C ARG A 168 -16.80 13.06 -3.51
N GLN A 169 -18.07 13.37 -3.40
CA GLN A 169 -18.86 12.97 -2.24
C GLN A 169 -19.40 11.56 -2.49
N LEU A 170 -19.05 10.63 -1.60
CA LEU A 170 -19.53 9.26 -1.64
C LEU A 170 -20.66 9.11 -0.62
N PRO A 171 -21.86 8.68 -1.03
CA PRO A 171 -22.91 8.35 -0.07
C PRO A 171 -22.45 7.15 0.80
N LEU A 172 -22.71 7.24 2.09
CA LEU A 172 -22.44 6.17 3.03
C LEU A 172 -23.73 5.39 3.32
N ASP A 173 -23.64 4.07 3.26
CA ASP A 173 -24.69 3.20 3.76
C ASP A 173 -24.67 3.22 5.29
N GLN A 174 -25.76 3.70 5.88
CA GLN A 174 -25.95 3.77 7.32
C GLN A 174 -26.85 2.66 7.87
N THR A 175 -27.22 1.70 7.04
CA THR A 175 -28.05 0.58 7.43
C THR A 175 -27.41 -0.17 8.60
N GLY A 176 -28.13 -0.26 9.71
CA GLY A 176 -27.67 -0.94 10.93
C GLY A 176 -26.64 -0.17 11.78
N LEU A 177 -26.26 1.07 11.40
CA LEU A 177 -25.30 1.85 12.18
C LEU A 177 -25.76 2.09 13.62
N GLU A 178 -27.03 2.49 13.82
CA GLU A 178 -27.57 2.75 15.16
C GLU A 178 -27.56 1.48 16.03
N GLN A 179 -27.93 0.34 15.46
CA GLN A 179 -27.87 -0.95 16.16
C GLN A 179 -26.44 -1.32 16.52
N SER A 180 -25.50 -1.21 15.57
CA SER A 180 -24.09 -1.50 15.82
C SER A 180 -23.49 -0.58 16.88
N MET A 181 -23.87 0.70 16.90
CA MET A 181 -23.44 1.64 17.94
C MET A 181 -24.00 1.26 19.32
N GLU A 182 -25.25 0.83 19.41
CA GLU A 182 -25.86 0.40 20.68
C GLU A 182 -25.18 -0.87 21.22
N GLU A 183 -24.95 -1.86 20.37
CA GLU A 183 -24.21 -3.07 20.71
C GLU A 183 -22.77 -2.76 21.17
N ALA A 184 -22.09 -1.84 20.50
CA ALA A 184 -20.72 -1.46 20.84
C ALA A 184 -20.57 -0.70 22.17
N LYS A 185 -21.63 -0.08 22.70
CA LYS A 185 -21.61 0.58 24.02
C LYS A 185 -21.32 -0.41 25.15
N SER A 186 -21.76 -1.65 25.02
CA SER A 186 -21.52 -2.73 25.99
C SER A 186 -20.20 -3.47 25.74
N GLY A 187 -19.46 -3.15 24.69
CA GLY A 187 -18.20 -3.77 24.31
C GLY A 187 -17.00 -3.34 25.17
N ASP A 188 -15.82 -3.72 24.71
CA ASP A 188 -14.57 -3.32 25.34
C ASP A 188 -14.22 -1.83 25.10
N GLU A 189 -13.05 -1.40 25.56
CA GLU A 189 -12.62 0.00 25.42
C GLU A 189 -12.51 0.45 23.95
N ALA A 190 -12.08 -0.44 23.06
CA ALA A 190 -11.97 -0.12 21.63
C ALA A 190 -13.35 0.15 21.01
N HIS A 191 -14.35 -0.64 21.38
CA HIS A 191 -15.74 -0.44 20.94
C HIS A 191 -16.30 0.89 21.45
N ARG A 192 -16.06 1.23 22.72
CA ARG A 192 -16.51 2.51 23.30
C ARG A 192 -15.82 3.71 22.63
N GLN A 193 -14.52 3.59 22.34
CA GLN A 193 -13.78 4.63 21.61
C GLN A 193 -14.29 4.79 20.17
N TRP A 194 -14.65 3.71 19.50
CA TRP A 194 -15.28 3.75 18.18
C TRP A 194 -16.62 4.49 18.23
N VAL A 195 -17.51 4.17 19.18
CA VAL A 195 -18.79 4.90 19.36
C VAL A 195 -18.54 6.38 19.62
N ALA A 196 -17.57 6.72 20.48
CA ALA A 196 -17.23 8.12 20.77
C ALA A 196 -16.68 8.86 19.56
N ALA A 197 -15.89 8.19 18.71
CA ALA A 197 -15.38 8.76 17.46
C ALA A 197 -16.50 9.01 16.46
N ILE A 198 -17.40 8.05 16.30
CA ILE A 198 -18.60 8.16 15.47
C ILE A 198 -19.47 9.32 15.94
N THR A 199 -19.79 9.38 17.21
CA THR A 199 -20.67 10.42 17.78
C THR A 199 -20.10 11.84 17.60
N ARG A 200 -18.77 11.98 17.53
CA ARG A 200 -18.12 13.29 17.27
C ARG A 200 -18.12 13.70 15.81
N LYS A 201 -18.30 12.78 14.88
CA LYS A 201 -18.37 13.10 13.45
C LYS A 201 -19.70 13.81 13.14
N GLN A 202 -19.64 14.95 12.50
CA GLN A 202 -20.82 15.79 12.24
C GLN A 202 -21.59 15.42 10.97
N CYS A 203 -20.99 14.61 10.08
CA CYS A 203 -21.58 14.23 8.82
C CYS A 203 -21.39 12.72 8.60
N TRP A 204 -22.51 12.02 8.41
CA TRP A 204 -22.54 10.56 8.31
C TRP A 204 -23.19 10.05 7.02
N ASP A 205 -23.80 10.93 6.25
CA ASP A 205 -24.50 10.58 5.03
C ASP A 205 -23.56 10.50 3.81
N HIS A 206 -22.38 11.08 3.94
CA HIS A 206 -21.37 11.02 2.89
C HIS A 206 -19.95 11.13 3.44
N GLU A 207 -18.99 10.70 2.63
CA GLU A 207 -17.56 10.88 2.85
C GLU A 207 -16.93 11.54 1.62
N THR A 208 -15.93 12.38 1.83
CA THR A 208 -15.21 13.01 0.72
C THR A 208 -14.08 12.11 0.26
N LEU A 209 -14.21 11.55 -0.94
CA LEU A 209 -13.11 10.85 -1.60
C LEU A 209 -12.25 11.85 -2.36
N GLU A 210 -10.99 11.91 -2.03
CA GLU A 210 -9.97 12.63 -2.78
C GLU A 210 -9.18 11.65 -3.65
N ILE A 211 -9.06 11.98 -4.92
CA ILE A 211 -8.26 11.23 -5.89
C ILE A 211 -7.21 12.17 -6.46
N SER A 212 -5.95 11.90 -6.17
CA SER A 212 -4.84 12.57 -6.84
C SER A 212 -4.25 11.66 -7.91
N ARG A 213 -4.06 12.21 -9.11
CA ARG A 213 -3.37 11.54 -10.21
C ARG A 213 -2.04 12.24 -10.43
N LEU A 214 -0.98 11.45 -10.44
CA LEU A 214 0.36 11.87 -10.82
C LEU A 214 0.77 11.10 -12.07
N ASP A 215 1.04 11.81 -13.15
CA ASP A 215 1.71 11.28 -14.33
C ASP A 215 3.19 11.67 -14.27
N LEU A 216 4.04 10.68 -14.26
CA LEU A 216 5.49 10.83 -14.20
C LEU A 216 6.10 10.18 -15.45
N GLY A 217 6.12 10.94 -16.55
CA GLY A 217 6.79 10.55 -17.78
C GLY A 217 6.34 9.21 -18.39
N GLY A 218 5.04 8.89 -18.31
CA GLY A 218 4.47 7.63 -18.80
C GLY A 218 4.14 6.61 -17.70
N LEU A 219 4.44 6.93 -16.43
CA LEU A 219 3.91 6.21 -15.29
C LEU A 219 2.78 7.01 -14.67
N THR A 220 1.55 6.49 -14.73
CA THR A 220 0.40 7.10 -14.06
C THR A 220 0.19 6.43 -12.70
N MET A 221 0.09 7.24 -11.65
CA MET A 221 -0.21 6.82 -10.30
C MET A 221 -1.47 7.50 -9.79
N PHE A 222 -2.33 6.76 -9.10
CA PHE A 222 -3.50 7.30 -8.41
C PHE A 222 -3.30 7.14 -6.90
N PHE A 223 -3.60 8.21 -6.17
CA PHE A 223 -3.59 8.24 -4.71
C PHE A 223 -4.98 8.53 -4.19
N PHE A 224 -5.40 7.77 -3.19
CA PHE A 224 -6.72 7.86 -2.56
C PHE A 224 -6.55 8.12 -1.07
N ASN A 225 -7.42 8.94 -0.50
CA ASN A 225 -7.54 9.09 0.96
C ASN A 225 -8.43 7.98 1.57
N ALA A 226 -8.44 6.81 0.97
CA ALA A 226 -9.26 5.67 1.36
C ALA A 226 -8.51 4.36 1.19
N GLU A 227 -8.90 3.33 1.93
CA GLU A 227 -8.47 1.95 1.71
C GLU A 227 -9.28 1.34 0.57
N VAL A 228 -8.63 1.11 -0.57
CA VAL A 228 -9.29 0.75 -1.83
C VAL A 228 -9.09 -0.74 -2.13
N ALA A 229 -10.15 -1.42 -2.58
CA ALA A 229 -10.08 -2.82 -3.00
C ALA A 229 -9.40 -2.98 -4.37
N GLN A 230 -8.75 -4.15 -4.59
CA GLN A 230 -7.96 -4.45 -5.79
C GLN A 230 -8.73 -4.26 -7.11
N LYS A 231 -10.05 -4.46 -7.13
CA LYS A 231 -10.87 -4.30 -8.34
C LYS A 231 -10.75 -2.90 -8.94
N TYR A 232 -10.54 -1.87 -8.12
CA TYR A 232 -10.39 -0.49 -8.61
C TYR A 232 -9.04 -0.27 -9.26
N ALA A 233 -7.99 -0.98 -8.82
CA ALA A 233 -6.71 -0.97 -9.52
C ALA A 233 -6.82 -1.63 -10.91
N ALA A 234 -7.58 -2.73 -11.03
CA ALA A 234 -7.86 -3.35 -12.33
C ALA A 234 -8.59 -2.38 -13.27
N ILE A 235 -9.67 -1.73 -12.80
CA ILE A 235 -10.41 -0.73 -13.56
C ILE A 235 -9.49 0.43 -13.99
N ALA A 236 -8.62 0.92 -13.10
CA ALA A 236 -7.70 1.99 -13.44
C ALA A 236 -6.71 1.58 -14.54
N ARG A 237 -6.17 0.36 -14.49
CA ARG A 237 -5.27 -0.17 -15.54
C ARG A 237 -5.94 -0.36 -16.90
N GLU A 238 -7.22 -0.70 -16.92
CA GLU A 238 -7.98 -0.81 -18.17
C GLU A 238 -8.23 0.56 -18.83
N GLN A 239 -8.37 1.61 -18.03
CA GLN A 239 -8.72 2.94 -18.49
C GLN A 239 -7.52 3.84 -18.79
N VAL A 240 -6.38 3.52 -18.20
CA VAL A 240 -5.13 4.28 -18.35
C VAL A 240 -4.02 3.28 -18.69
N PRO A 241 -3.81 3.03 -19.97
CA PRO A 241 -2.80 2.09 -20.47
C PRO A 241 -1.35 2.52 -20.15
#